data_779d8de6411dd05f3215c928d166473e
#
_entry.id   779d8de6411dd05f3215c928d166473e
#
_cell.length_a   1.000
_cell.length_b   1.000
_cell.length_c   1.000
_cell.angle_alpha   90.00
_cell.angle_beta   90.00
_cell.angle_gamma   90.00
#
_symmetry.space_group_name_H-M   'P 1'
#
loop_
_entity.id
_entity.type
_entity.pdbx_description
1 polymer ?
#
loop_
_entity_poly.entity_id
_entity_poly.type
_entity_poly.pdbx_seq_one_letter_code
_entity_poly.pdbx_strand_id
1 'polypeptide(L)'
;MATLVFMDMEEHPDGDVELKGDTYRTMPLQIIDTGYGLERFCWAAAGTPTIYEAIYPETVAWLKQLSGFEQVTERWPSLDLDGLLGEMSRLNGIMNIEAGVDGDHLVNVFLTKLEERGVSLTAEQFSSVTEPLANIYAIPDHLHALCNMLGDGLV
;
A
#
# COMPACT_ATOMS: atom_id res chain seq x y z
N MET A 1 11.59 2.54 -5.35
CA MET A 1 11.18 1.13 -5.35
C MET A 1 12.13 0.20 -4.61
N ALA A 2 13.32 0.62 -4.30
CA ALA A 2 14.28 -0.13 -3.48
C ALA A 2 14.52 0.60 -2.16
N THR A 3 14.70 -0.14 -1.09
CA THR A 3 15.10 0.38 0.21
C THR A 3 16.53 -0.05 0.48
N LEU A 4 17.36 0.90 0.90
CA LEU A 4 18.71 0.66 1.37
C LEU A 4 18.73 1.03 2.86
N VAL A 5 19.08 0.09 3.69
CA VAL A 5 19.20 0.29 5.14
C VAL A 5 20.66 0.08 5.52
N PHE A 6 21.27 1.13 6.07
CA PHE A 6 22.58 1.02 6.68
C PHE A 6 22.42 0.52 8.10
N MET A 7 23.09 -0.58 8.42
CA MET A 7 23.16 -1.13 9.77
C MET A 7 24.60 -1.05 10.25
N ASP A 8 24.83 -0.16 11.18
CA ASP A 8 26.12 0.07 11.82
C ASP A 8 26.04 -0.09 13.35
N MET A 9 24.84 -0.38 13.87
CA MET A 9 24.58 -0.58 15.29
C MET A 9 23.94 -1.93 15.55
N GLU A 10 24.28 -2.56 16.67
CA GLU A 10 23.62 -3.74 17.21
C GLU A 10 23.13 -3.47 18.64
N GLU A 11 21.99 -4.06 18.99
CA GLU A 11 21.49 -4.05 20.36
C GLU A 11 22.47 -4.82 21.27
N HIS A 12 22.91 -4.17 22.34
CA HIS A 12 23.84 -4.76 23.29
C HIS A 12 23.66 -4.16 24.68
N PRO A 13 23.67 -4.98 25.75
CA PRO A 13 23.47 -4.50 27.14
C PRO A 13 24.49 -3.43 27.58
N ASP A 14 25.71 -3.50 27.06
CA ASP A 14 26.79 -2.55 27.35
C ASP A 14 26.94 -1.46 26.25
N GLY A 15 25.85 -1.20 25.50
CA GLY A 15 25.82 -0.18 24.46
C GLY A 15 25.96 1.24 25.04
N ASP A 16 26.58 2.13 24.30
CA ASP A 16 26.78 3.54 24.63
C ASP A 16 25.75 4.48 24.04
N VAL A 17 24.87 3.96 23.16
CA VAL A 17 23.76 4.70 22.53
C VAL A 17 22.44 4.15 23.04
N GLU A 18 21.62 5.01 23.65
CA GLU A 18 20.25 4.65 24.07
C GLU A 18 19.24 5.15 23.04
N LEU A 19 18.39 4.25 22.54
CA LEU A 19 17.31 4.57 21.59
C LEU A 19 16.04 3.79 21.98
N LYS A 20 14.95 4.51 22.26
CA LYS A 20 13.63 3.94 22.60
C LYS A 20 13.63 2.98 23.80
N GLY A 21 14.59 3.10 24.70
CA GLY A 21 14.71 2.26 25.89
C GLY A 21 15.66 1.08 25.75
N ASP A 22 16.19 0.83 24.57
CA ASP A 22 17.19 -0.19 24.29
C ASP A 22 18.58 0.46 24.12
N THR A 23 19.64 -0.30 24.44
CA THR A 23 21.01 0.16 24.31
C THR A 23 21.72 -0.49 23.12
N TYR A 24 22.47 0.29 22.39
CA TYR A 24 23.13 -0.10 21.15
C TYR A 24 24.62 0.23 21.21
N ARG A 25 25.41 -0.57 20.48
CA ARG A 25 26.81 -0.26 20.21
C ARG A 25 27.13 -0.35 18.73
N THR A 26 28.19 0.33 18.31
CA THR A 26 28.65 0.24 16.92
C THR A 26 29.15 -1.17 16.60
N MET A 27 28.67 -1.73 15.48
CA MET A 27 29.13 -3.02 14.96
C MET A 27 30.52 -2.90 14.37
N PRO A 28 31.38 -3.94 14.54
CA PRO A 28 32.70 -3.98 13.88
C PRO A 28 32.55 -4.12 12.33
N LEU A 29 31.42 -4.63 11.84
CA LEU A 29 31.10 -4.76 10.44
C LEU A 29 29.89 -3.90 10.11
N GLN A 30 30.06 -2.96 9.18
CA GLN A 30 28.95 -2.18 8.64
C GLN A 30 28.26 -2.95 7.52
N ILE A 31 26.95 -3.04 7.59
CA ILE A 31 26.12 -3.82 6.66
C ILE A 31 25.18 -2.88 5.91
N ILE A 32 24.99 -3.16 4.63
CA ILE A 32 23.91 -2.54 3.85
C ILE A 32 22.91 -3.64 3.51
N ASP A 33 21.73 -3.53 4.12
CA ASP A 33 20.62 -4.38 3.75
C ASP A 33 19.83 -3.74 2.61
N THR A 34 19.50 -4.54 1.59
CA THR A 34 18.79 -4.08 0.42
C THR A 34 17.47 -4.82 0.27
N GLY A 35 16.37 -4.08 0.37
CA GLY A 35 15.03 -4.59 0.10
C GLY A 35 14.52 -4.12 -1.27
N TYR A 36 14.42 -5.05 -2.22
CA TYR A 36 13.78 -4.81 -3.51
C TYR A 36 12.40 -5.45 -3.46
N GLY A 37 11.35 -4.63 -3.49
CA GLY A 37 9.99 -5.16 -3.61
C GLY A 37 9.79 -5.71 -5.02
N LEU A 38 9.94 -7.03 -5.22
CA LEU A 38 9.73 -7.68 -6.52
C LEU A 38 8.34 -7.34 -7.07
N GLU A 39 7.34 -7.34 -6.21
CA GLU A 39 5.95 -7.01 -6.52
C GLU A 39 5.81 -5.61 -7.12
N ARG A 40 6.59 -4.64 -6.62
CA ARG A 40 6.59 -3.27 -7.14
C ARG A 40 7.21 -3.18 -8.54
N PHE A 41 8.21 -4.02 -8.84
CA PHE A 41 8.75 -4.12 -10.20
C PHE A 41 7.74 -4.78 -11.14
N CYS A 42 7.06 -5.85 -10.70
CA CYS A 42 5.99 -6.47 -11.47
C CYS A 42 4.86 -5.48 -11.76
N TRP A 43 4.45 -4.70 -10.77
CA TRP A 43 3.45 -3.64 -10.94
C TRP A 43 3.90 -2.58 -11.96
N ALA A 44 5.12 -2.06 -11.79
CA ALA A 44 5.66 -1.07 -12.72
C ALA A 44 5.77 -1.60 -14.17
N ALA A 45 6.12 -2.87 -14.32
CA ALA A 45 6.21 -3.52 -15.63
C ALA A 45 4.83 -3.80 -16.24
N ALA A 46 3.85 -4.20 -15.44
CA ALA A 46 2.49 -4.49 -15.88
C ALA A 46 1.70 -3.21 -16.23
N GLY A 47 2.03 -2.07 -15.58
CA GLY A 47 1.32 -0.81 -15.80
C GLY A 47 -0.12 -0.82 -15.32
N THR A 48 -0.47 -1.72 -14.39
CA THR A 48 -1.83 -1.81 -13.82
C THR A 48 -2.10 -0.66 -12.84
N PRO A 49 -3.37 -0.29 -12.59
CA PRO A 49 -3.75 0.78 -11.67
C PRO A 49 -3.20 0.59 -10.26
N THR A 50 -3.23 -0.65 -9.75
CA THR A 50 -2.66 -0.99 -8.45
C THR A 50 -1.75 -2.21 -8.53
N ILE A 51 -0.96 -2.41 -7.47
CA ILE A 51 -0.08 -3.57 -7.33
C ILE A 51 -0.88 -4.88 -7.27
N TYR A 52 -2.11 -4.84 -6.73
CA TYR A 52 -2.94 -6.02 -6.54
C TYR A 52 -3.42 -6.61 -7.87
N GLU A 53 -3.74 -5.78 -8.86
CA GLU A 53 -4.06 -6.24 -10.21
C GLU A 53 -2.83 -6.85 -10.93
N ALA A 54 -1.63 -6.41 -10.58
CA ALA A 54 -0.40 -6.97 -11.16
C ALA A 54 -0.04 -8.33 -10.58
N ILE A 55 -0.23 -8.51 -9.26
CA ILE A 55 0.23 -9.70 -8.52
C ILE A 55 -0.85 -10.79 -8.43
N TYR A 56 -2.12 -10.37 -8.26
CA TYR A 56 -3.26 -11.27 -8.05
C TYR A 56 -4.41 -11.00 -9.04
N PRO A 57 -4.15 -10.95 -10.35
CA PRO A 57 -5.15 -10.50 -11.34
C PRO A 57 -6.43 -11.32 -11.30
N GLU A 58 -6.32 -12.63 -11.25
CA GLU A 58 -7.48 -13.53 -11.23
C GLU A 58 -8.26 -13.45 -9.92
N THR A 59 -7.55 -13.39 -8.79
CA THR A 59 -8.18 -13.29 -7.46
C THR A 59 -8.91 -11.97 -7.30
N VAL A 60 -8.29 -10.87 -7.71
CA VAL A 60 -8.91 -9.53 -7.65
C VAL A 60 -10.12 -9.46 -8.56
N ALA A 61 -10.04 -9.98 -9.78
CA ALA A 61 -11.18 -10.03 -10.72
C ALA A 61 -12.33 -10.83 -10.12
N TRP A 62 -12.05 -12.00 -9.56
CA TRP A 62 -13.05 -12.84 -8.90
C TRP A 62 -13.69 -12.16 -7.69
N LEU A 63 -12.91 -11.50 -6.85
CA LEU A 63 -13.41 -10.77 -5.69
C LEU A 63 -14.26 -9.56 -6.09
N LYS A 64 -13.88 -8.84 -7.14
CA LYS A 64 -14.69 -7.74 -7.70
C LYS A 64 -16.05 -8.26 -8.15
N GLN A 65 -16.07 -9.38 -8.84
CA GLN A 65 -17.33 -10.02 -9.28
C GLN A 65 -18.17 -10.51 -8.08
N LEU A 66 -17.55 -11.21 -7.12
CA LEU A 66 -18.24 -11.77 -5.95
C LEU A 66 -18.83 -10.68 -5.05
N SER A 67 -18.14 -9.56 -4.89
CA SER A 67 -18.58 -8.43 -4.06
C SER A 67 -19.64 -7.56 -4.75
N GLY A 68 -19.90 -7.76 -6.04
CA GLY A 68 -20.77 -6.90 -6.82
C GLY A 68 -20.17 -5.52 -7.12
N PHE A 69 -18.85 -5.37 -7.05
CA PHE A 69 -18.14 -4.11 -7.30
C PHE A 69 -18.45 -3.52 -8.70
N GLU A 70 -18.82 -4.36 -9.66
CA GLU A 70 -19.24 -3.93 -10.99
C GLU A 70 -20.45 -2.97 -10.96
N GLN A 71 -21.30 -3.06 -9.93
CA GLN A 71 -22.43 -2.13 -9.74
C GLN A 71 -21.98 -0.68 -9.50
N VAL A 72 -20.74 -0.47 -9.04
CA VAL A 72 -20.16 0.87 -8.89
C VAL A 72 -19.97 1.51 -10.26
N THR A 73 -19.48 0.76 -11.24
CA THR A 73 -19.31 1.24 -12.62
C THR A 73 -20.65 1.47 -13.32
N GLU A 74 -21.65 0.66 -13.01
CA GLU A 74 -23.01 0.86 -13.52
C GLU A 74 -23.67 2.12 -12.94
N ARG A 75 -23.46 2.37 -11.63
CA ARG A 75 -23.97 3.56 -10.93
C ARG A 75 -23.28 4.85 -11.39
N TRP A 76 -22.01 4.77 -11.74
CA TRP A 76 -21.17 5.91 -12.12
C TRP A 76 -20.50 5.70 -13.49
N PRO A 77 -21.27 5.59 -14.60
CA PRO A 77 -20.72 5.20 -15.91
C PRO A 77 -19.76 6.21 -16.53
N SER A 78 -19.74 7.44 -16.02
CA SER A 78 -18.80 8.49 -16.45
C SER A 78 -17.48 8.52 -15.65
N LEU A 79 -17.36 7.66 -14.62
CA LEU A 79 -16.17 7.61 -13.77
C LEU A 79 -15.07 6.80 -14.47
N ASP A 80 -13.95 7.43 -14.74
CA ASP A 80 -12.71 6.74 -15.13
C ASP A 80 -12.11 6.04 -13.91
N LEU A 81 -12.55 4.80 -13.66
CA LEU A 81 -12.14 4.03 -12.49
C LEU A 81 -10.63 3.71 -12.49
N ASP A 82 -10.09 3.33 -13.64
CA ASP A 82 -8.66 2.98 -13.75
C ASP A 82 -7.76 4.21 -13.55
N GLY A 83 -8.14 5.33 -14.13
CA GLY A 83 -7.46 6.61 -13.91
C GLY A 83 -7.52 7.05 -12.46
N LEU A 84 -8.70 6.91 -11.82
CA LEU A 84 -8.87 7.21 -10.40
C LEU A 84 -7.96 6.32 -9.52
N LEU A 85 -7.97 5.01 -9.73
CA LEU A 85 -7.16 4.07 -8.95
C LEU A 85 -5.66 4.33 -9.13
N GLY A 86 -5.22 4.63 -10.34
CA GLY A 86 -3.84 5.00 -10.64
C GLY A 86 -3.41 6.27 -9.90
N GLU A 87 -4.25 7.31 -9.88
CA GLU A 87 -3.97 8.53 -9.14
C GLU A 87 -4.01 8.33 -7.62
N MET A 88 -4.95 7.55 -7.12
CA MET A 88 -5.01 7.19 -5.69
C MET A 88 -3.75 6.44 -5.25
N SER A 89 -3.29 5.46 -6.02
CA SER A 89 -2.06 4.71 -5.72
C SER A 89 -0.84 5.63 -5.69
N ARG A 90 -0.76 6.57 -6.62
CA ARG A 90 0.32 7.56 -6.68
C ARG A 90 0.28 8.53 -5.48
N LEU A 91 -0.89 9.02 -5.13
CA LEU A 91 -1.08 9.92 -4.00
C LEU A 91 -0.80 9.23 -2.67
N ASN A 92 -1.25 7.99 -2.49
CA ASN A 92 -0.98 7.21 -1.30
C ASN A 92 0.53 7.02 -1.07
N GLY A 93 1.30 6.79 -2.12
CA GLY A 93 2.76 6.75 -2.04
C GLY A 93 3.39 8.06 -1.55
N ILE A 94 2.83 9.21 -1.96
CA ILE A 94 3.28 10.53 -1.50
C ILE A 94 2.84 10.81 -0.06
N MET A 95 1.60 10.49 0.29
CA MET A 95 1.01 10.80 1.59
C MET A 95 1.56 9.94 2.73
N ASN A 96 2.00 8.71 2.45
CA ASN A 96 2.69 7.87 3.44
C ASN A 96 4.00 8.48 3.96
N ILE A 97 4.53 9.48 3.28
CA ILE A 97 5.72 10.23 3.71
C ILE A 97 5.33 11.36 4.67
N GLU A 98 4.10 11.86 4.61
CA GLU A 98 3.56 12.92 5.46
C GLU A 98 2.86 12.32 6.70
N ALA A 99 3.60 11.56 7.51
CA ALA A 99 3.06 10.84 8.67
C ALA A 99 2.36 11.77 9.68
N GLY A 100 1.14 11.40 10.09
CA GLY A 100 0.40 12.06 11.19
C GLY A 100 -0.95 12.65 10.82
N VAL A 101 -1.51 12.33 9.67
CA VAL A 101 -2.81 12.86 9.22
C VAL A 101 -3.94 11.94 9.67
N ASP A 102 -4.96 12.50 10.34
CA ASP A 102 -6.17 11.79 10.79
C ASP A 102 -7.02 11.33 9.59
N GLY A 103 -7.70 10.15 9.73
CA GLY A 103 -8.41 9.49 8.64
C GLY A 103 -9.45 10.33 7.91
N ASP A 104 -10.24 11.13 8.64
CA ASP A 104 -11.26 12.00 8.03
C ASP A 104 -10.64 13.17 7.26
N HIS A 105 -9.50 13.64 7.73
CA HIS A 105 -8.72 14.67 7.02
C HIS A 105 -8.09 14.10 5.75
N LEU A 106 -7.67 12.84 5.76
CA LEU A 106 -7.09 12.16 4.59
C LEU A 106 -8.04 12.16 3.39
N VAL A 107 -9.32 11.86 3.58
CA VAL A 107 -10.32 11.85 2.50
C VAL A 107 -10.41 13.23 1.84
N ASN A 108 -10.48 14.30 2.62
CA ASN A 108 -10.55 15.66 2.10
C ASN A 108 -9.28 16.06 1.35
N VAL A 109 -8.11 15.67 1.88
CA VAL A 109 -6.82 15.90 1.21
C VAL A 109 -6.76 15.12 -0.11
N PHE A 110 -7.23 13.86 -0.14
CA PHE A 110 -7.31 13.10 -1.37
C PHE A 110 -8.21 13.76 -2.41
N LEU A 111 -9.42 14.13 -2.04
CA LEU A 111 -10.36 14.80 -2.95
C LEU A 111 -9.79 16.10 -3.50
N THR A 112 -9.15 16.92 -2.67
CA THR A 112 -8.50 18.16 -3.11
C THR A 112 -7.37 17.88 -4.10
N LYS A 113 -6.51 16.91 -3.80
CA LYS A 113 -5.39 16.55 -4.68
C LYS A 113 -5.86 15.92 -6.00
N LEU A 114 -6.96 15.16 -6.00
CA LEU A 114 -7.58 14.63 -7.21
C LEU A 114 -8.16 15.74 -8.08
N GLU A 115 -8.83 16.72 -7.45
CA GLU A 115 -9.37 17.88 -8.16
C GLU A 115 -8.27 18.72 -8.81
N GLU A 116 -7.13 18.94 -8.14
CA GLU A 116 -5.94 19.60 -8.71
C GLU A 116 -5.41 18.88 -9.97
N ARG A 117 -5.74 17.60 -10.14
CA ARG A 117 -5.35 16.76 -11.29
C ARG A 117 -6.46 16.60 -12.33
N GLY A 118 -7.56 17.32 -12.16
CA GLY A 118 -8.69 17.28 -13.07
C GLY A 118 -9.66 16.11 -12.85
N VAL A 119 -9.53 15.40 -11.73
CA VAL A 119 -10.46 14.34 -11.33
C VAL A 119 -11.38 14.89 -10.25
N SER A 120 -12.58 15.29 -10.62
CA SER A 120 -13.58 15.84 -9.68
C SER A 120 -14.54 14.73 -9.24
N LEU A 121 -14.59 14.47 -7.94
CA LEU A 121 -15.43 13.44 -7.31
C LEU A 121 -16.20 14.01 -6.13
N THR A 122 -17.41 13.50 -5.93
CA THR A 122 -18.11 13.68 -4.66
C THR A 122 -17.56 12.72 -3.60
N ALA A 123 -17.75 13.04 -2.33
CA ALA A 123 -17.39 12.13 -1.23
C ALA A 123 -18.12 10.78 -1.36
N GLU A 124 -19.37 10.76 -1.83
CA GLU A 124 -20.13 9.55 -2.07
C GLU A 124 -19.51 8.68 -3.17
N GLN A 125 -19.07 9.29 -4.27
CA GLN A 125 -18.40 8.55 -5.36
C GLN A 125 -17.08 7.97 -4.85
N PHE A 126 -16.30 8.75 -4.11
CA PHE A 126 -15.05 8.33 -3.54
C PHE A 126 -15.23 7.13 -2.59
N SER A 127 -16.14 7.22 -1.61
CA SER A 127 -16.42 6.12 -0.68
C SER A 127 -16.97 4.88 -1.37
N SER A 128 -17.85 5.05 -2.37
CA SER A 128 -18.41 3.93 -3.15
C SER A 128 -17.34 3.10 -3.87
N VAL A 129 -16.20 3.70 -4.21
CA VAL A 129 -15.07 3.01 -4.84
C VAL A 129 -14.11 2.47 -3.80
N THR A 130 -13.72 3.29 -2.82
CA THR A 130 -12.61 2.99 -1.92
C THR A 130 -12.95 1.96 -0.86
N GLU A 131 -14.15 2.00 -0.29
CA GLU A 131 -14.54 1.08 0.78
C GLU A 131 -14.61 -0.39 0.32
N PRO A 132 -15.27 -0.73 -0.82
CA PRO A 132 -15.24 -2.10 -1.31
C PRO A 132 -13.84 -2.55 -1.72
N LEU A 133 -13.05 -1.69 -2.37
CA LEU A 133 -11.71 -2.02 -2.83
C LEU A 133 -10.74 -2.26 -1.67
N ALA A 134 -10.86 -1.54 -0.57
CA ALA A 134 -10.05 -1.79 0.61
C ALA A 134 -10.17 -3.25 1.08
N ASN A 135 -11.40 -3.80 1.10
CA ASN A 135 -11.65 -5.18 1.47
C ASN A 135 -11.18 -6.17 0.39
N ILE A 136 -11.43 -5.86 -0.89
CA ILE A 136 -11.03 -6.71 -2.02
C ILE A 136 -9.50 -6.87 -2.05
N TYR A 137 -8.74 -5.82 -1.78
CA TYR A 137 -7.28 -5.88 -1.76
C TYR A 137 -6.71 -6.47 -0.45
N ALA A 138 -7.36 -6.26 0.68
CA ALA A 138 -6.93 -6.84 1.94
C ALA A 138 -6.99 -8.38 1.96
N ILE A 139 -7.95 -8.99 1.28
CA ILE A 139 -8.11 -10.44 1.26
C ILE A 139 -6.88 -11.16 0.69
N PRO A 140 -6.42 -10.90 -0.55
CA PRO A 140 -5.23 -11.55 -1.09
C PRO A 140 -3.96 -11.21 -0.31
N ASP A 141 -3.83 -10.01 0.21
CA ASP A 141 -2.70 -9.58 1.02
C ASP A 141 -2.59 -10.40 2.32
N HIS A 142 -3.69 -10.50 3.06
CA HIS A 142 -3.75 -11.29 4.31
C HIS A 142 -3.58 -12.79 4.05
N LEU A 143 -4.14 -13.33 2.97
CA LEU A 143 -3.96 -14.72 2.60
C LEU A 143 -2.50 -15.02 2.25
N HIS A 144 -1.83 -14.13 1.53
CA HIS A 144 -0.41 -14.25 1.22
C HIS A 144 0.43 -14.28 2.51
N ALA A 145 0.20 -13.31 3.41
CA ALA A 145 0.89 -13.27 4.69
C ALA A 145 0.67 -14.55 5.51
N LEU A 146 -0.59 -15.03 5.58
CA LEU A 146 -0.94 -16.26 6.27
C LEU A 146 -0.24 -17.49 5.67
N CYS A 147 -0.22 -17.62 4.34
CA CYS A 147 0.47 -18.72 3.66
C CYS A 147 1.97 -18.74 3.97
N ASN A 148 2.61 -17.58 4.01
CA ASN A 148 4.02 -17.47 4.38
C ASN A 148 4.25 -17.87 5.83
N MET A 149 3.44 -17.37 6.77
CA MET A 149 3.53 -17.73 8.19
C MET A 149 3.36 -19.23 8.42
N LEU A 150 2.39 -19.84 7.75
CA LEU A 150 2.16 -21.31 7.82
C LEU A 150 3.34 -22.08 7.21
N GLY A 151 3.90 -21.59 6.09
CA GLY A 151 5.08 -22.20 5.45
C GLY A 151 6.32 -22.15 6.33
N ASP A 152 6.47 -21.10 7.13
CA ASP A 152 7.58 -20.90 8.07
C ASP A 152 7.36 -21.62 9.42
N GLY A 153 6.19 -22.22 9.61
CA GLY A 153 5.89 -22.95 10.84
C GLY A 153 5.62 -22.05 12.06
N LEU A 154 5.13 -20.83 11.82
CA LEU A 154 4.84 -19.84 12.87
C LEU A 154 3.42 -20.00 13.49
N VAL A 155 2.70 -21.05 13.15
CA VAL A 155 1.33 -21.35 13.66
C VAL A 155 1.29 -22.78 14.17
#